data_8025c773da5fcd482f3a743036dbf554
#
_entry.id   8025c773da5fcd482f3a743036dbf554
#
_cell.length_a   1.000
_cell.length_b   1.000
_cell.length_c   1.000
_cell.angle_alpha   90.00
_cell.angle_beta   90.00
_cell.angle_gamma   90.00
#
_symmetry.space_group_name_H-M   'P 1'
#
loop_
_entity.id
_entity.type
_entity.pdbx_description
1 polymer ?
#
loop_
_entity_poly.entity_id
_entity_poly.type
_entity_poly.pdbx_seq_one_letter_code
_entity_poly.pdbx_strand_id
1 'polypeptide(L)'
;MISTFSLALIIITGISGIFWGIKQLYTIIHNHYQHKKIFIQKSNNIYQQSKNNYSLIISYCSKISEFVSSLFPILLLVFIIRSFIFEPFRIPSGSMMPTLLIGDFILVKKFIYGIKNPITQKTLINTGHPKRGDVIVFKYPKNTTINYIKRVIGEPGDKVIYNIITKQLTIYPNHINNIKNIQPLPIIYNNIAPSNFIQIFNSDSNGKVNSSFIKIKSQKKNLNGIRLIQATESFNGIKHNILTMIPPGDQNLIKMYNQHTKHLISEWLVPSDEYFVMGDNRDNSADSRYWGFVPERNIVGQATIIWMNIKKQEEGTWPISIQINRIGKIQ
;
A
#
# COMPACT_ATOMS: atom_id res chain seq x y z
N MET A 1 -9.06 4.12 11.68
CA MET A 1 -8.23 5.02 12.51
C MET A 1 -7.28 5.74 11.57
N ILE A 2 -7.14 7.06 11.71
CA ILE A 2 -6.23 7.88 10.89
C ILE A 2 -4.81 7.57 11.37
N SER A 3 -3.82 7.49 10.47
CA SER A 3 -2.43 7.38 10.90
C SER A 3 -2.04 8.65 11.66
N THR A 4 -1.24 8.51 12.73
CA THR A 4 -0.76 9.66 13.54
C THR A 4 -0.11 10.74 12.68
N PHE A 5 0.61 10.30 11.64
CA PHE A 5 1.24 11.22 10.68
C PHE A 5 0.21 11.99 9.84
N SER A 6 -0.87 11.34 9.36
CA SER A 6 -1.91 12.02 8.58
C SER A 6 -2.66 13.04 9.43
N LEU A 7 -2.93 12.73 10.68
CA LEU A 7 -3.54 13.66 11.63
C LEU A 7 -2.63 14.88 11.86
N ALA A 8 -1.35 14.65 12.12
CA ALA A 8 -0.38 15.72 12.31
C ALA A 8 -0.30 16.64 11.08
N LEU A 9 -0.28 16.05 9.87
CA LEU A 9 -0.24 16.81 8.62
C LEU A 9 -1.50 17.68 8.45
N ILE A 10 -2.70 17.17 8.77
CA ILE A 10 -3.95 17.93 8.73
C ILE A 10 -3.87 19.12 9.69
N ILE A 11 -3.44 18.91 10.93
CA ILE A 11 -3.35 19.96 11.96
C ILE A 11 -2.35 21.03 11.54
N ILE A 12 -1.13 20.64 11.14
CA ILE A 12 -0.08 21.59 10.75
C ILE A 12 -0.50 22.39 9.52
N THR A 13 -1.09 21.74 8.50
CA THR A 13 -1.61 22.43 7.31
C THR A 13 -2.75 23.38 7.67
N GLY A 14 -3.66 22.98 8.57
CA GLY A 14 -4.74 23.84 9.03
C GLY A 14 -4.25 25.07 9.77
N ILE A 15 -3.31 24.91 10.71
CA ILE A 15 -2.71 26.02 11.44
C ILE A 15 -2.00 26.99 10.47
N SER A 16 -1.14 26.47 9.59
CA SER A 16 -0.43 27.32 8.62
C SER A 16 -1.38 28.04 7.66
N GLY A 17 -2.50 27.39 7.29
CA GLY A 17 -3.55 27.97 6.46
C GLY A 17 -4.29 29.14 7.14
N ILE A 18 -4.54 29.05 8.45
CA ILE A 18 -5.12 30.15 9.23
C ILE A 18 -4.17 31.37 9.23
N PHE A 19 -2.88 31.16 9.50
CA PHE A 19 -1.89 32.25 9.47
C PHE A 19 -1.77 32.86 8.07
N TRP A 20 -1.79 32.03 7.03
CA TRP A 20 -1.77 32.50 5.64
C TRP A 20 -2.99 33.32 5.29
N GLY A 21 -4.20 32.87 5.68
CA GLY A 21 -5.46 33.58 5.46
C GLY A 21 -5.49 34.93 6.17
N ILE A 22 -5.06 34.99 7.43
CA ILE A 22 -4.96 36.25 8.19
C ILE A 22 -4.00 37.22 7.50
N LYS A 23 -2.84 36.74 7.04
CA LYS A 23 -1.87 37.56 6.31
C LYS A 23 -2.46 38.11 5.01
N GLN A 24 -3.16 37.30 4.22
CA GLN A 24 -3.80 37.75 2.99
C GLN A 24 -4.89 38.80 3.25
N LEU A 25 -5.75 38.57 4.25
CA LEU A 25 -6.77 39.51 4.65
C LEU A 25 -6.15 40.85 5.09
N TYR A 26 -5.09 40.80 5.92
CA TYR A 26 -4.39 41.99 6.34
C TYR A 26 -3.81 42.77 5.16
N THR A 27 -3.18 42.07 4.20
CA THR A 27 -2.61 42.67 3.00
C THR A 27 -3.68 43.34 2.13
N ILE A 28 -4.83 42.69 1.95
CA ILE A 28 -5.97 43.23 1.17
C ILE A 28 -6.52 44.50 1.85
N ILE A 29 -6.76 44.43 3.16
CA ILE A 29 -7.25 45.56 3.94
C ILE A 29 -6.25 46.70 3.91
N HIS A 30 -4.97 46.43 4.15
CA HIS A 30 -3.91 47.44 4.14
C HIS A 30 -3.79 48.14 2.78
N ASN A 31 -3.79 47.39 1.68
CA ASN A 31 -3.75 47.94 0.33
C ASN A 31 -5.00 48.79 0.04
N HIS A 32 -6.18 48.35 0.46
CA HIS A 32 -7.39 49.13 0.30
C HIS A 32 -7.34 50.45 1.09
N TYR A 33 -6.79 50.43 2.31
CA TYR A 33 -6.59 51.65 3.11
C TYR A 33 -5.51 52.57 2.52
N GLN A 34 -4.41 52.01 1.96
CA GLN A 34 -3.38 52.81 1.31
C GLN A 34 -3.87 53.52 0.05
N HIS A 35 -4.67 52.81 -0.77
CA HIS A 35 -5.36 53.48 -1.91
C HIS A 35 -6.29 54.62 -1.49
N LYS A 36 -7.00 54.48 -0.38
CA LYS A 36 -7.82 55.56 0.19
C LYS A 36 -7.01 56.68 0.79
N LYS A 37 -5.85 56.39 1.42
CA LYS A 37 -4.96 57.36 2.05
C LYS A 37 -4.21 58.25 1.04
N ILE A 38 -3.83 57.73 -0.12
CA ILE A 38 -3.23 58.51 -1.22
C ILE A 38 -4.19 59.56 -1.72
N PHE A 39 -5.50 59.34 -1.63
CA PHE A 39 -6.53 60.34 -1.99
C PHE A 39 -6.70 61.46 -0.93
N ILE A 40 -6.34 61.21 0.34
CA ILE A 40 -6.56 62.12 1.48
C ILE A 40 -5.28 62.86 1.91
N GLN A 41 -4.07 62.37 1.55
CA GLN A 41 -2.78 62.83 2.09
C GLN A 41 -2.21 64.04 1.36
N LYS A 42 -3.08 64.95 0.86
CA LYS A 42 -2.66 66.30 0.42
C LYS A 42 -2.78 67.36 1.52
N SER A 43 -3.08 66.95 2.76
CA SER A 43 -3.01 67.88 3.90
C SER A 43 -2.68 67.12 5.19
N ASN A 44 -1.64 67.68 5.86
CA ASN A 44 -1.22 67.48 7.25
C ASN A 44 -0.13 66.43 7.54
N ASN A 45 1.09 66.98 7.55
CA ASN A 45 2.21 66.54 8.43
C ASN A 45 1.81 66.70 9.89
N ILE A 46 2.42 65.86 10.72
CA ILE A 46 2.51 65.82 12.18
C ILE A 46 1.70 64.68 12.81
N TYR A 47 2.37 63.64 13.18
CA TYR A 47 2.28 63.08 14.54
C TYR A 47 3.46 62.16 14.85
N GLN A 48 4.03 62.40 16.02
CA GLN A 48 5.24 61.80 16.60
C GLN A 48 5.15 60.34 16.95
N GLN A 49 6.32 59.80 16.88
CA GLN A 49 6.81 58.48 17.29
C GLN A 49 6.60 58.22 18.80
N SER A 50 5.75 57.31 19.16
CA SER A 50 5.76 56.65 20.49
C SER A 50 6.47 55.32 20.35
N LYS A 51 7.71 55.24 20.78
CA LYS A 51 8.46 54.00 20.95
C LYS A 51 7.93 53.24 22.18
N ASN A 52 7.18 52.22 21.99
CA ASN A 52 6.80 51.29 23.05
C ASN A 52 7.64 50.01 22.97
N ASN A 53 8.19 49.61 24.11
CA ASN A 53 8.99 48.39 24.32
C ASN A 53 8.29 47.04 23.99
N TYR A 54 7.05 47.09 23.56
CA TYR A 54 6.30 45.92 22.99
C TYR A 54 6.75 45.54 21.59
N SER A 55 7.64 46.35 20.95
CA SER A 55 8.02 46.14 19.55
C SER A 55 8.83 44.88 19.29
N LEU A 56 9.58 44.38 20.27
CA LEU A 56 10.42 43.20 20.11
C LEU A 56 9.59 41.91 20.08
N ILE A 57 8.66 41.74 21.04
CA ILE A 57 7.80 40.58 21.09
C ILE A 57 6.89 40.53 19.85
N ILE A 58 6.30 41.64 19.47
CA ILE A 58 5.47 41.76 18.28
C ILE A 58 6.31 41.47 17.02
N SER A 59 7.56 41.94 16.93
CA SER A 59 8.46 41.65 15.82
C SER A 59 8.84 40.17 15.74
N TYR A 60 9.05 39.46 16.85
CA TYR A 60 9.30 38.03 16.88
C TYR A 60 8.04 37.26 16.49
N CYS A 61 6.89 37.59 17.04
CA CYS A 61 5.61 36.96 16.67
C CYS A 61 5.27 37.18 15.18
N SER A 62 5.57 38.36 14.63
CA SER A 62 5.34 38.62 13.20
C SER A 62 6.25 37.80 12.29
N LYS A 63 7.53 37.63 12.65
CA LYS A 63 8.48 36.79 11.88
C LYS A 63 8.09 35.31 11.92
N ILE A 64 7.67 34.79 13.08
CA ILE A 64 7.20 33.38 13.22
C ILE A 64 5.92 33.19 12.40
N SER A 65 4.96 34.11 12.49
CA SER A 65 3.71 34.02 11.72
C SER A 65 3.95 34.10 10.21
N GLU A 66 4.93 34.91 9.80
CA GLU A 66 5.34 35.03 8.39
C GLU A 66 5.97 33.74 7.88
N PHE A 67 6.87 33.12 8.67
CA PHE A 67 7.48 31.84 8.34
C PHE A 67 6.41 30.73 8.25
N VAL A 68 5.55 30.59 9.26
CA VAL A 68 4.47 29.59 9.27
C VAL A 68 3.52 29.77 8.08
N SER A 69 3.15 31.01 7.78
CA SER A 69 2.32 31.38 6.64
C SER A 69 2.96 30.99 5.30
N SER A 70 4.29 31.17 5.16
CA SER A 70 5.00 30.83 3.92
C SER A 70 5.06 29.32 3.64
N LEU A 71 4.92 28.48 4.65
CA LEU A 71 4.90 27.00 4.51
C LEU A 71 3.55 26.47 3.99
N PHE A 72 2.46 27.24 4.12
CA PHE A 72 1.12 26.77 3.79
C PHE A 72 0.97 26.23 2.37
N PRO A 73 1.43 26.88 1.28
CA PRO A 73 1.26 26.37 -0.08
C PRO A 73 1.94 25.00 -0.27
N ILE A 74 3.14 24.83 0.32
CA ILE A 74 3.90 23.58 0.24
C ILE A 74 3.19 22.48 1.04
N LEU A 75 2.77 22.79 2.27
CA LEU A 75 2.04 21.85 3.12
C LEU A 75 0.70 21.43 2.52
N LEU A 76 -0.02 22.37 1.91
CA LEU A 76 -1.26 22.10 1.20
C LEU A 76 -1.04 21.16 0.01
N LEU A 77 0.01 21.41 -0.78
CA LEU A 77 0.36 20.53 -1.90
C LEU A 77 0.68 19.12 -1.43
N VAL A 78 1.53 18.98 -0.40
CA VAL A 78 1.88 17.69 0.20
C VAL A 78 0.63 17.00 0.77
N PHE A 79 -0.25 17.75 1.44
CA PHE A 79 -1.51 17.25 1.97
C PHE A 79 -2.42 16.70 0.87
N ILE A 80 -2.59 17.44 -0.23
CA ILE A 80 -3.42 17.00 -1.37
C ILE A 80 -2.86 15.73 -2.00
N ILE A 81 -1.56 15.73 -2.32
CA ILE A 81 -0.92 14.57 -2.95
C ILE A 81 -1.08 13.33 -2.06
N ARG A 82 -0.73 13.43 -0.78
CA ARG A 82 -0.76 12.31 0.14
C ARG A 82 -2.17 11.83 0.51
N SER A 83 -3.12 12.76 0.62
CA SER A 83 -4.49 12.41 1.02
C SER A 83 -5.28 11.77 -0.10
N PHE A 84 -5.06 12.18 -1.35
CA PHE A 84 -5.92 11.82 -2.48
C PHE A 84 -5.20 11.07 -3.59
N ILE A 85 -3.91 11.30 -3.82
CA ILE A 85 -3.22 10.80 -5.01
C ILE A 85 -2.36 9.58 -4.66
N PHE A 86 -1.31 9.75 -3.85
CA PHE A 86 -0.35 8.70 -3.56
C PHE A 86 -0.06 8.58 -2.07
N GLU A 87 0.06 7.34 -1.60
CA GLU A 87 0.54 7.05 -0.26
C GLU A 87 1.72 6.07 -0.32
N PRO A 88 2.89 6.44 0.27
CA PRO A 88 4.03 5.54 0.34
C PRO A 88 3.84 4.50 1.44
N PHE A 89 4.16 3.24 1.14
CA PHE A 89 4.20 2.14 2.10
C PHE A 89 5.54 1.42 2.04
N ARG A 90 5.98 0.89 3.18
CA ARG A 90 7.13 -0.01 3.27
C ARG A 90 6.65 -1.44 3.42
N ILE A 91 7.25 -2.37 2.69
CA ILE A 91 6.92 -3.80 2.74
C ILE A 91 7.67 -4.46 3.91
N PRO A 92 6.97 -4.92 4.95
CA PRO A 92 7.59 -5.52 6.13
C PRO A 92 7.73 -7.04 6.03
N SER A 93 6.96 -7.71 5.16
CA SER A 93 6.85 -9.18 5.11
C SER A 93 7.11 -9.75 3.72
N GLY A 94 7.43 -11.04 3.65
CA GLY A 94 7.70 -11.75 2.40
C GLY A 94 6.48 -12.34 1.69
N SER A 95 5.25 -12.00 2.12
CA SER A 95 4.03 -12.64 1.60
C SER A 95 3.73 -12.34 0.12
N MET A 96 4.33 -11.29 -0.45
CA MET A 96 4.19 -10.91 -1.86
C MET A 96 5.45 -11.19 -2.68
N MET A 97 6.42 -11.94 -2.13
CA MET A 97 7.58 -12.39 -2.91
C MET A 97 7.15 -13.32 -4.06
N PRO A 98 7.79 -13.25 -5.21
CA PRO A 98 8.97 -12.45 -5.57
C PRO A 98 8.63 -11.04 -6.06
N THR A 99 7.35 -10.72 -6.25
CA THR A 99 6.89 -9.43 -6.77
C THR A 99 7.36 -8.27 -5.90
N LEU A 100 7.09 -8.36 -4.59
CA LEU A 100 7.54 -7.39 -3.60
C LEU A 100 8.46 -8.07 -2.58
N LEU A 101 9.61 -7.46 -2.34
CA LEU A 101 10.58 -7.93 -1.35
C LEU A 101 10.47 -7.14 -0.05
N ILE A 102 10.90 -7.77 1.04
CA ILE A 102 11.04 -7.08 2.34
C ILE A 102 11.98 -5.88 2.16
N GLY A 103 11.54 -4.70 2.61
CA GLY A 103 12.29 -3.46 2.48
C GLY A 103 11.99 -2.65 1.21
N ASP A 104 11.14 -3.15 0.30
CA ASP A 104 10.63 -2.35 -0.81
C ASP A 104 9.74 -1.21 -0.28
N PHE A 105 9.91 -0.01 -0.84
CA PHE A 105 9.02 1.12 -0.68
C PHE A 105 8.18 1.25 -1.94
N ILE A 106 6.87 1.22 -1.77
CA ILE A 106 5.89 1.27 -2.85
C ILE A 106 5.08 2.55 -2.82
N LEU A 107 4.60 2.98 -3.98
CA LEU A 107 3.58 4.01 -4.10
C LEU A 107 2.23 3.39 -4.39
N VAL A 108 1.26 3.72 -3.55
CA VAL A 108 -0.12 3.28 -3.66
C VAL A 108 -0.97 4.41 -4.22
N LYS A 109 -1.60 4.18 -5.37
CA LYS A 109 -2.57 5.09 -5.98
C LYS A 109 -3.90 4.97 -5.26
N LYS A 110 -4.31 6.03 -4.57
CA LYS A 110 -5.56 6.03 -3.78
C LYS A 110 -6.78 6.31 -4.63
N PHE A 111 -6.67 7.26 -5.56
CA PHE A 111 -7.80 7.75 -6.35
C PHE A 111 -8.38 6.73 -7.34
N ILE A 112 -7.67 5.62 -7.61
CA ILE A 112 -8.06 4.66 -8.66
C ILE A 112 -9.36 3.92 -8.32
N TYR A 113 -9.64 3.72 -7.03
CA TYR A 113 -10.84 3.04 -6.53
C TYR A 113 -11.82 3.98 -5.80
N GLY A 114 -11.54 5.28 -5.81
CA GLY A 114 -12.40 6.30 -5.24
C GLY A 114 -11.66 7.37 -4.46
N ILE A 115 -12.23 8.55 -4.46
CA ILE A 115 -11.77 9.65 -3.63
C ILE A 115 -12.41 9.49 -2.25
N LYS A 116 -11.58 9.26 -1.23
CA LYS A 116 -12.01 9.03 0.14
C LYS A 116 -11.77 10.26 1.01
N ASN A 117 -12.69 10.52 1.93
CA ASN A 117 -12.51 11.55 2.95
C ASN A 117 -11.25 11.22 3.78
N PRO A 118 -10.28 12.15 3.93
CA PRO A 118 -9.02 11.88 4.62
C PRO A 118 -9.21 11.60 6.12
N ILE A 119 -10.33 12.04 6.71
CA ILE A 119 -10.65 11.87 8.13
C ILE A 119 -11.49 10.60 8.34
N THR A 120 -12.66 10.51 7.70
CA THR A 120 -13.61 9.42 7.94
C THR A 120 -13.31 8.16 7.13
N GLN A 121 -12.49 8.27 6.09
CA GLN A 121 -12.16 7.21 5.11
C GLN A 121 -13.39 6.70 4.33
N LYS A 122 -14.52 7.39 4.41
CA LYS A 122 -15.69 7.09 3.58
C LYS A 122 -15.43 7.52 2.14
N THR A 123 -15.85 6.72 1.18
CA THR A 123 -15.76 7.05 -0.25
C THR A 123 -16.73 8.20 -0.55
N LEU A 124 -16.20 9.29 -1.10
CA LEU A 124 -16.96 10.47 -1.54
C LEU A 124 -17.36 10.33 -3.00
N ILE A 125 -16.42 9.89 -3.84
CA ILE A 125 -16.63 9.71 -5.27
C ILE A 125 -16.04 8.34 -5.63
N ASN A 126 -16.83 7.47 -6.25
CA ASN A 126 -16.36 6.21 -6.80
C ASN A 126 -15.74 6.48 -8.17
N THR A 127 -14.49 6.06 -8.39
CA THR A 127 -13.76 6.25 -9.66
C THR A 127 -13.48 4.93 -10.37
N GLY A 128 -13.62 3.81 -9.68
CA GLY A 128 -13.41 2.46 -10.23
C GLY A 128 -13.42 1.39 -9.14
N HIS A 129 -13.25 0.16 -9.58
CA HIS A 129 -13.23 -1.03 -8.72
C HIS A 129 -11.93 -1.80 -8.93
N PRO A 130 -11.42 -2.51 -7.89
CA PRO A 130 -10.31 -3.43 -8.05
C PRO A 130 -10.59 -4.50 -9.09
N LYS A 131 -9.59 -4.78 -9.92
CA LYS A 131 -9.65 -5.80 -10.95
C LYS A 131 -8.78 -6.99 -10.58
N ARG A 132 -9.13 -8.16 -11.09
CA ARG A 132 -8.32 -9.36 -10.93
C ARG A 132 -6.91 -9.11 -11.44
N GLY A 133 -5.91 -9.50 -10.62
CA GLY A 133 -4.50 -9.23 -10.85
C GLY A 133 -3.96 -7.97 -10.19
N ASP A 134 -4.82 -7.01 -9.79
CA ASP A 134 -4.36 -5.82 -9.08
C ASP A 134 -3.69 -6.19 -7.75
N VAL A 135 -2.56 -5.58 -7.47
CA VAL A 135 -1.94 -5.65 -6.13
C VAL A 135 -2.50 -4.50 -5.31
N ILE A 136 -3.26 -4.82 -4.28
CA ILE A 136 -3.99 -3.84 -3.47
C ILE A 136 -3.45 -3.76 -2.04
N VAL A 137 -3.44 -2.53 -1.50
CA VAL A 137 -3.27 -2.28 -0.07
C VAL A 137 -4.65 -2.07 0.54
N PHE A 138 -4.91 -2.75 1.63
CA PHE A 138 -6.20 -2.70 2.31
C PHE A 138 -6.04 -2.83 3.83
N LYS A 139 -7.06 -2.37 4.56
CA LYS A 139 -7.16 -2.56 6.00
C LYS A 139 -7.60 -3.99 6.29
N TYR A 140 -6.86 -4.69 7.15
CA TYR A 140 -7.15 -6.08 7.50
C TYR A 140 -8.57 -6.20 8.10
N PRO A 141 -9.44 -7.08 7.56
CA PRO A 141 -10.86 -7.11 7.96
C PRO A 141 -11.09 -7.38 9.45
N LYS A 142 -10.25 -8.22 10.08
CA LYS A 142 -10.37 -8.53 11.52
C LYS A 142 -9.72 -7.47 12.42
N ASN A 143 -8.83 -6.62 11.87
CA ASN A 143 -8.20 -5.51 12.60
C ASN A 143 -7.84 -4.38 11.64
N THR A 144 -8.71 -3.41 11.50
CA THR A 144 -8.57 -2.27 10.56
C THR A 144 -7.46 -1.28 10.90
N THR A 145 -6.72 -1.49 11.99
CA THR A 145 -5.53 -0.71 12.32
C THR A 145 -4.31 -1.15 11.54
N ILE A 146 -4.33 -2.37 10.97
CA ILE A 146 -3.22 -3.00 10.26
C ILE A 146 -3.52 -2.98 8.75
N ASN A 147 -2.54 -2.54 7.96
CA ASN A 147 -2.63 -2.59 6.51
C ASN A 147 -1.97 -3.88 5.99
N TYR A 148 -2.65 -4.56 5.08
CA TYR A 148 -2.14 -5.70 4.34
C TYR A 148 -2.00 -5.35 2.87
N ILE A 149 -1.14 -6.10 2.18
CA ILE A 149 -0.97 -6.04 0.74
C ILE A 149 -1.07 -7.43 0.15
N LYS A 150 -1.95 -7.61 -0.84
CA LYS A 150 -2.19 -8.87 -1.54
C LYS A 150 -2.62 -8.60 -2.98
N ARG A 151 -2.63 -9.65 -3.78
CA ARG A 151 -3.15 -9.63 -5.16
C ARG A 151 -4.62 -10.05 -5.18
N VAL A 152 -5.44 -9.31 -5.93
CA VAL A 152 -6.82 -9.68 -6.20
C VAL A 152 -6.85 -10.90 -7.12
N ILE A 153 -7.49 -11.96 -6.66
CA ILE A 153 -7.67 -13.22 -7.39
C ILE A 153 -9.13 -13.40 -7.80
N GLY A 154 -10.05 -13.14 -6.88
CA GLY A 154 -11.50 -13.21 -7.14
C GLY A 154 -12.15 -11.85 -6.99
N GLU A 155 -12.98 -11.51 -7.97
CA GLU A 155 -13.85 -10.34 -8.00
C GLU A 155 -15.23 -10.71 -7.43
N PRO A 156 -16.09 -9.72 -7.09
CA PRO A 156 -17.45 -9.99 -6.64
C PRO A 156 -18.21 -10.92 -7.59
N GLY A 157 -18.81 -11.96 -7.04
CA GLY A 157 -19.55 -12.96 -7.81
C GLY A 157 -18.74 -14.15 -8.33
N ASP A 158 -17.43 -14.13 -8.23
CA ASP A 158 -16.58 -15.25 -8.66
C ASP A 158 -16.66 -16.44 -7.70
N LYS A 159 -16.52 -17.64 -8.25
CA LYS A 159 -16.18 -18.83 -7.47
C LYS A 159 -14.69 -19.13 -7.64
N VAL A 160 -13.96 -19.10 -6.53
CA VAL A 160 -12.53 -19.39 -6.49
C VAL A 160 -12.31 -20.75 -5.85
N ILE A 161 -11.53 -21.59 -6.48
CA ILE A 161 -11.14 -22.91 -5.99
C ILE A 161 -9.62 -22.98 -5.92
N TYR A 162 -9.08 -23.43 -4.81
CA TYR A 162 -7.65 -23.63 -4.63
C TYR A 162 -7.34 -25.03 -4.12
N ASN A 163 -6.48 -25.74 -4.85
CA ASN A 163 -5.98 -27.03 -4.43
C ASN A 163 -4.66 -26.83 -3.67
N ILE A 164 -4.68 -27.10 -2.38
CA ILE A 164 -3.53 -26.90 -1.48
C ILE A 164 -2.36 -27.79 -1.84
N ILE A 165 -2.60 -28.98 -2.41
CA ILE A 165 -1.55 -29.92 -2.78
C ILE A 165 -0.94 -29.56 -4.11
N THR A 166 -1.77 -29.43 -5.14
CA THR A 166 -1.29 -29.14 -6.49
C THR A 166 -0.90 -27.68 -6.69
N LYS A 167 -1.20 -26.84 -5.69
CA LYS A 167 -0.97 -25.37 -5.74
C LYS A 167 -1.67 -24.69 -6.91
N GLN A 168 -2.68 -25.32 -7.46
CA GLN A 168 -3.43 -24.82 -8.61
C GLN A 168 -4.68 -24.08 -8.18
N LEU A 169 -4.93 -23.01 -8.90
CA LEU A 169 -6.06 -22.12 -8.78
C LEU A 169 -7.04 -22.38 -9.92
N THR A 170 -8.33 -22.36 -9.66
CA THR A 170 -9.40 -22.37 -10.66
C THR A 170 -10.39 -21.27 -10.31
N ILE A 171 -10.77 -20.46 -11.29
CA ILE A 171 -11.68 -19.34 -11.11
C ILE A 171 -12.84 -19.48 -12.10
N TYR A 172 -14.05 -19.43 -11.59
CA TYR A 172 -15.28 -19.34 -12.37
C TYR A 172 -15.80 -17.92 -12.24
N PRO A 173 -15.68 -17.07 -13.28
CA PRO A 173 -16.05 -15.66 -13.19
C PRO A 173 -17.57 -15.50 -13.13
N ASN A 174 -18.03 -14.55 -12.32
CA ASN A 174 -19.45 -14.20 -12.19
C ASN A 174 -20.41 -15.39 -11.97
N HIS A 175 -20.00 -16.33 -11.13
CA HIS A 175 -20.70 -17.59 -10.89
C HIS A 175 -22.09 -17.39 -10.25
N ILE A 176 -22.27 -16.31 -9.47
CA ILE A 176 -23.54 -15.99 -8.81
C ILE A 176 -24.65 -15.71 -9.84
N ASN A 177 -24.32 -14.98 -10.91
CA ASN A 177 -25.31 -14.52 -11.88
C ASN A 177 -25.58 -15.52 -13.02
N ASN A 178 -24.70 -16.49 -13.24
CA ASN A 178 -24.75 -17.44 -14.35
C ASN A 178 -24.41 -18.86 -13.89
N ILE A 179 -25.37 -19.58 -13.32
CA ILE A 179 -25.16 -20.95 -12.78
C ILE A 179 -25.01 -22.00 -13.90
N LYS A 180 -25.55 -21.75 -15.09
CA LYS A 180 -25.54 -22.72 -16.21
C LYS A 180 -24.47 -22.32 -17.24
N ASN A 181 -23.44 -23.16 -17.44
CA ASN A 181 -22.40 -23.04 -18.49
C ASN A 181 -21.27 -22.07 -18.30
N ILE A 182 -20.76 -21.79 -17.07
CA ILE A 182 -19.56 -21.01 -16.88
C ILE A 182 -18.35 -21.90 -17.09
N GLN A 183 -17.51 -21.52 -18.05
CA GLN A 183 -16.19 -22.13 -18.21
C GLN A 183 -15.21 -21.49 -17.22
N PRO A 184 -14.33 -22.27 -16.59
CA PRO A 184 -13.28 -21.71 -15.75
C PRO A 184 -12.32 -20.87 -16.59
N LEU A 185 -11.76 -19.83 -15.98
CA LEU A 185 -10.69 -19.07 -16.61
C LEU A 185 -9.49 -19.97 -16.88
N PRO A 186 -8.88 -19.91 -18.06
CA PRO A 186 -7.66 -20.63 -18.34
C PRO A 186 -6.52 -20.05 -17.51
N ILE A 187 -6.03 -20.83 -16.54
CA ILE A 187 -4.87 -20.47 -15.71
C ILE A 187 -3.71 -21.35 -16.12
N ILE A 188 -2.62 -20.72 -16.54
CA ILE A 188 -1.45 -21.40 -17.08
C ILE A 188 -0.26 -21.13 -16.15
N TYR A 189 0.45 -22.19 -15.81
CA TYR A 189 1.69 -22.14 -15.03
C TYR A 189 2.88 -22.44 -15.94
N ASN A 190 3.75 -21.45 -16.12
CA ASN A 190 4.95 -21.54 -16.95
C ASN A 190 6.21 -21.25 -16.13
N ASN A 191 7.38 -21.51 -16.73
CA ASN A 191 8.70 -21.20 -16.15
C ASN A 191 8.89 -21.75 -14.74
N ILE A 192 8.41 -22.97 -14.51
CA ILE A 192 8.53 -23.65 -13.22
C ILE A 192 9.98 -24.02 -13.01
N ALA A 193 10.65 -23.39 -12.04
CA ALA A 193 12.05 -23.60 -11.75
C ALA A 193 12.38 -23.32 -10.28
N PRO A 194 13.46 -23.88 -9.73
CA PRO A 194 13.98 -23.51 -8.42
C PRO A 194 14.27 -22.01 -8.36
N SER A 195 13.70 -21.31 -7.39
CA SER A 195 13.88 -19.85 -7.23
C SER A 195 15.27 -19.52 -6.64
N ASN A 196 15.58 -18.24 -6.60
CA ASN A 196 16.74 -17.71 -5.90
C ASN A 196 16.47 -17.44 -4.40
N PHE A 197 15.39 -18.00 -3.83
CA PHE A 197 15.00 -17.77 -2.45
C PHE A 197 14.98 -19.08 -1.67
N ILE A 198 15.60 -19.06 -0.48
CA ILE A 198 15.53 -20.13 0.53
C ILE A 198 14.74 -19.57 1.70
N GLN A 199 13.75 -20.31 2.15
CA GLN A 199 13.05 -20.07 3.40
C GLN A 199 13.72 -20.82 4.53
N ILE A 200 14.09 -20.09 5.58
CA ILE A 200 14.70 -20.65 6.79
C ILE A 200 13.68 -20.50 7.91
N PHE A 201 13.52 -21.55 8.69
CA PHE A 201 12.67 -21.58 9.87
C PHE A 201 13.56 -21.50 11.11
N ASN A 202 13.38 -20.45 11.89
CA ASN A 202 14.07 -20.26 13.17
C ASN A 202 13.03 -20.37 14.29
N SER A 203 13.24 -21.19 15.30
CA SER A 203 12.48 -21.17 16.53
C SER A 203 13.14 -20.22 17.52
N ASP A 204 12.37 -19.30 18.09
CA ASP A 204 12.85 -18.50 19.20
C ASP A 204 12.80 -19.30 20.53
N SER A 205 13.36 -18.73 21.61
CA SER A 205 13.41 -19.35 22.94
C SER A 205 12.03 -19.71 23.52
N ASN A 206 10.96 -19.15 22.97
CA ASN A 206 9.57 -19.39 23.37
C ASN A 206 8.86 -20.43 22.47
N GLY A 207 9.61 -21.13 21.60
CA GLY A 207 9.06 -22.13 20.68
C GLY A 207 8.26 -21.55 19.50
N LYS A 208 8.25 -20.23 19.32
CA LYS A 208 7.59 -19.61 18.19
C LYS A 208 8.47 -19.73 16.94
N VAL A 209 7.93 -20.36 15.90
CA VAL A 209 8.62 -20.50 14.62
C VAL A 209 8.46 -19.23 13.80
N ASN A 210 9.59 -18.58 13.53
CA ASN A 210 9.68 -17.44 12.63
C ASN A 210 10.31 -17.89 11.31
N SER A 211 9.78 -17.43 10.18
CA SER A 211 10.37 -17.69 8.88
C SER A 211 11.11 -16.46 8.36
N SER A 212 12.31 -16.68 7.83
CA SER A 212 13.11 -15.68 7.14
C SER A 212 13.45 -16.13 5.73
N PHE A 213 13.76 -15.18 4.84
CA PHE A 213 14.07 -15.46 3.45
C PHE A 213 15.47 -14.98 3.12
N ILE A 214 16.27 -15.86 2.56
CA ILE A 214 17.61 -15.55 2.08
C ILE A 214 17.63 -15.66 0.57
N LYS A 215 18.14 -14.61 -0.10
CA LYS A 215 18.41 -14.64 -1.53
C LYS A 215 19.77 -15.28 -1.77
N ILE A 216 19.82 -16.35 -2.56
CA ILE A 216 21.05 -17.04 -2.93
C ILE A 216 21.90 -16.08 -3.79
N LYS A 217 23.04 -15.67 -3.28
CA LYS A 217 24.12 -15.05 -4.05
C LYS A 217 25.12 -16.17 -4.34
N SER A 218 25.21 -16.65 -5.61
CA SER A 218 26.14 -17.69 -6.09
C SER A 218 26.78 -18.61 -5.03
N GLN A 219 26.50 -19.93 -5.12
CA GLN A 219 27.27 -21.06 -4.56
C GLN A 219 27.54 -21.15 -3.04
N LYS A 220 26.75 -20.64 -2.15
CA LYS A 220 26.78 -21.12 -0.75
C LYS A 220 25.97 -22.41 -0.64
N LYS A 221 26.65 -23.54 -0.67
CA LYS A 221 26.08 -24.90 -0.78
C LYS A 221 25.36 -25.43 0.47
N ASN A 222 25.45 -24.81 1.63
CA ASN A 222 24.96 -25.36 2.91
C ASN A 222 24.10 -24.32 3.68
N LEU A 223 22.95 -23.93 3.15
CA LEU A 223 21.94 -23.21 3.92
C LEU A 223 20.86 -24.21 4.33
N ASN A 224 20.70 -24.43 5.65
CA ASN A 224 19.60 -25.22 6.20
C ASN A 224 18.28 -24.46 5.93
N GLY A 225 17.51 -24.91 4.94
CA GLY A 225 16.24 -24.28 4.58
C GLY A 225 15.62 -24.91 3.34
N ILE A 226 14.39 -24.53 3.05
CA ILE A 226 13.64 -25.03 1.89
C ILE A 226 13.81 -24.04 0.73
N ARG A 227 14.38 -24.53 -0.37
CA ARG A 227 14.44 -23.74 -1.60
C ARG A 227 13.06 -23.65 -2.23
N LEU A 228 12.56 -22.44 -2.41
CA LEU A 228 11.24 -22.21 -3.01
C LEU A 228 11.29 -22.44 -4.52
N ILE A 229 10.15 -22.88 -5.08
CA ILE A 229 9.92 -22.99 -6.51
C ILE A 229 9.26 -21.71 -6.99
N GLN A 230 9.75 -21.15 -8.08
CA GLN A 230 9.12 -20.04 -8.77
C GLN A 230 8.36 -20.55 -9.99
N ALA A 231 7.16 -20.07 -10.20
CA ALA A 231 6.38 -20.27 -11.40
C ALA A 231 5.80 -18.94 -11.87
N THR A 232 5.56 -18.81 -13.18
CA THR A 232 4.78 -17.70 -13.76
C THR A 232 3.34 -18.15 -13.89
N GLU A 233 2.45 -17.57 -13.13
CA GLU A 233 1.00 -17.77 -13.22
C GLU A 233 0.43 -16.74 -14.19
N SER A 234 -0.36 -17.22 -15.15
CA SER A 234 -0.97 -16.37 -16.18
C SER A 234 -2.45 -16.64 -16.25
N PHE A 235 -3.26 -15.60 -16.16
CA PHE A 235 -4.71 -15.64 -16.38
C PHE A 235 -5.18 -14.33 -16.99
N ASN A 236 -6.09 -14.43 -17.94
CA ASN A 236 -6.74 -13.28 -18.58
C ASN A 236 -5.76 -12.19 -19.09
N GLY A 237 -4.62 -12.61 -19.64
CA GLY A 237 -3.58 -11.69 -20.13
C GLY A 237 -2.64 -11.12 -19.06
N ILE A 238 -2.94 -11.32 -17.78
CA ILE A 238 -2.11 -10.91 -16.65
C ILE A 238 -1.09 -12.00 -16.35
N LYS A 239 0.18 -11.61 -16.22
CA LYS A 239 1.28 -12.53 -15.87
C LYS A 239 1.97 -12.03 -14.62
N HIS A 240 2.19 -12.92 -13.66
CA HIS A 240 2.97 -12.60 -12.47
C HIS A 240 3.68 -13.85 -11.95
N ASN A 241 4.74 -13.64 -11.20
CA ASN A 241 5.50 -14.73 -10.61
C ASN A 241 4.96 -15.07 -9.22
N ILE A 242 4.89 -16.36 -8.92
CA ILE A 242 4.52 -16.89 -7.61
C ILE A 242 5.67 -17.70 -7.04
N LEU A 243 5.69 -17.84 -5.70
CA LEU A 243 6.55 -18.76 -5.00
C LEU A 243 5.72 -19.82 -4.28
N THR A 244 6.18 -21.07 -4.40
CA THR A 244 5.59 -22.25 -3.74
C THR A 244 6.70 -23.14 -3.18
N MET A 245 6.40 -23.96 -2.19
CA MET A 245 7.34 -24.97 -1.68
C MET A 245 7.49 -26.16 -2.63
N ILE A 246 6.43 -26.45 -3.41
CA ILE A 246 6.39 -27.54 -4.38
C ILE A 246 5.90 -26.99 -5.73
N PRO A 247 6.28 -27.62 -6.85
CA PRO A 247 5.86 -27.20 -8.18
C PRO A 247 4.34 -27.19 -8.33
N PRO A 248 3.73 -26.15 -8.90
CA PRO A 248 2.30 -26.16 -9.24
C PRO A 248 2.00 -27.26 -10.27
N GLY A 249 0.96 -28.07 -10.00
CA GLY A 249 0.51 -29.11 -10.93
C GLY A 249 1.38 -30.38 -10.99
N ASP A 250 2.19 -30.66 -9.96
CA ASP A 250 3.01 -31.86 -9.90
C ASP A 250 2.13 -33.13 -9.90
N GLN A 251 2.19 -33.86 -11.03
CA GLN A 251 1.39 -35.06 -11.27
C GLN A 251 1.69 -36.22 -10.32
N ASN A 252 2.94 -36.29 -9.82
CA ASN A 252 3.32 -37.35 -8.89
C ASN A 252 2.68 -37.14 -7.53
N LEU A 253 2.63 -35.91 -7.08
CA LEU A 253 1.93 -35.54 -5.85
C LEU A 253 0.41 -35.76 -5.99
N ILE A 254 -0.17 -35.43 -7.15
CA ILE A 254 -1.60 -35.69 -7.42
C ILE A 254 -1.90 -37.17 -7.26
N LYS A 255 -1.11 -38.08 -7.85
CA LYS A 255 -1.31 -39.51 -7.76
C LYS A 255 -1.20 -40.03 -6.33
N MET A 256 -0.23 -39.60 -5.56
CA MET A 256 -0.05 -40.01 -4.16
C MET A 256 -1.22 -39.58 -3.26
N TYR A 257 -1.76 -38.37 -3.47
CA TYR A 257 -2.78 -37.81 -2.59
C TYR A 257 -4.20 -38.20 -2.98
N ASN A 258 -4.49 -38.42 -4.26
CA ASN A 258 -5.82 -38.90 -4.71
C ASN A 258 -6.18 -40.28 -4.13
N GLN A 259 -5.19 -41.01 -3.63
CA GLN A 259 -5.43 -42.30 -2.94
C GLN A 259 -5.91 -42.11 -1.49
N HIS A 260 -5.73 -40.97 -0.86
CA HIS A 260 -5.87 -40.83 0.59
C HIS A 260 -6.76 -39.70 1.12
N THR A 261 -7.16 -38.69 0.30
CA THR A 261 -7.92 -37.55 0.87
C THR A 261 -8.89 -36.90 -0.12
N LYS A 262 -10.18 -36.89 0.25
CA LYS A 262 -11.25 -36.19 -0.47
C LYS A 262 -11.40 -34.68 -0.12
N HIS A 263 -10.61 -34.12 0.84
CA HIS A 263 -10.86 -32.80 1.45
C HIS A 263 -9.78 -31.74 1.23
N LEU A 264 -9.02 -31.82 0.15
CA LEU A 264 -7.89 -30.90 -0.09
C LEU A 264 -8.20 -29.76 -1.06
N ILE A 265 -9.44 -29.68 -1.50
CA ILE A 265 -9.93 -28.59 -2.34
C ILE A 265 -10.78 -27.69 -1.47
N SER A 266 -10.38 -26.43 -1.38
CA SER A 266 -11.17 -25.39 -0.73
C SER A 266 -11.78 -24.46 -1.77
N GLU A 267 -13.04 -24.10 -1.58
CA GLU A 267 -13.76 -23.22 -2.49
C GLU A 267 -14.39 -22.05 -1.76
N TRP A 268 -14.43 -20.92 -2.45
CA TRP A 268 -14.99 -19.67 -1.94
C TRP A 268 -15.86 -19.04 -3.01
N LEU A 269 -17.05 -18.64 -2.64
CA LEU A 269 -17.93 -17.80 -3.45
C LEU A 269 -17.79 -16.37 -2.97
N VAL A 270 -17.28 -15.49 -3.82
CA VAL A 270 -16.96 -14.10 -3.47
C VAL A 270 -18.26 -13.29 -3.36
N PRO A 271 -18.59 -12.72 -2.19
CA PRO A 271 -19.78 -11.91 -2.03
C PRO A 271 -19.75 -10.62 -2.87
N SER A 272 -20.90 -9.97 -3.02
CA SER A 272 -20.98 -8.61 -3.58
C SER A 272 -20.15 -7.64 -2.72
N ASP A 273 -19.48 -6.69 -3.39
CA ASP A 273 -18.64 -5.66 -2.76
C ASP A 273 -17.46 -6.21 -1.92
N GLU A 274 -17.06 -7.47 -2.15
CA GLU A 274 -15.92 -8.09 -1.49
C GLU A 274 -14.96 -8.74 -2.51
N TYR A 275 -13.70 -8.93 -2.09
CA TYR A 275 -12.65 -9.48 -2.95
C TYR A 275 -11.95 -10.65 -2.28
N PHE A 276 -11.63 -11.66 -3.07
CA PHE A 276 -10.74 -12.74 -2.66
C PHE A 276 -9.32 -12.43 -3.07
N VAL A 277 -8.41 -12.36 -2.10
CA VAL A 277 -7.03 -11.95 -2.33
C VAL A 277 -6.06 -13.03 -1.88
N MET A 278 -4.93 -13.16 -2.59
CA MET A 278 -3.84 -14.06 -2.23
C MET A 278 -2.48 -13.37 -2.28
N GLY A 279 -1.53 -13.89 -1.50
CA GLY A 279 -0.14 -13.50 -1.65
C GLY A 279 0.55 -14.24 -2.78
N ASP A 280 1.49 -13.60 -3.44
CA ASP A 280 2.31 -14.21 -4.49
C ASP A 280 3.26 -15.28 -3.90
N ASN A 281 3.65 -15.17 -2.63
CA ASN A 281 4.31 -16.24 -1.87
C ASN A 281 3.25 -17.15 -1.27
N ARG A 282 2.75 -18.08 -2.08
CA ARG A 282 1.56 -18.90 -1.84
C ARG A 282 1.57 -19.64 -0.51
N ASP A 283 2.70 -20.24 -0.16
CA ASP A 283 2.83 -21.05 1.05
C ASP A 283 3.22 -20.24 2.30
N ASN A 284 3.53 -18.96 2.12
CA ASN A 284 3.90 -18.06 3.23
C ASN A 284 3.09 -16.76 3.21
N SER A 285 1.79 -16.89 3.08
CA SER A 285 0.86 -15.76 3.07
C SER A 285 -0.38 -16.06 3.90
N ALA A 286 -0.63 -15.23 4.90
CA ALA A 286 -1.93 -15.15 5.55
C ALA A 286 -2.84 -14.25 4.70
N ASP A 287 -3.77 -14.87 3.95
CA ASP A 287 -4.64 -14.21 2.99
C ASP A 287 -6.08 -14.75 3.05
N SER A 288 -6.89 -14.50 2.04
CA SER A 288 -8.30 -14.85 2.03
C SER A 288 -8.58 -16.34 2.26
N ARG A 289 -7.62 -17.20 1.99
CA ARG A 289 -7.73 -18.64 2.27
C ARG A 289 -7.89 -18.95 3.78
N TYR A 290 -7.45 -18.03 4.65
CA TYR A 290 -7.45 -18.19 6.12
C TYR A 290 -8.47 -17.32 6.83
N TRP A 291 -8.71 -16.09 6.35
CA TRP A 291 -9.52 -15.11 7.06
C TRP A 291 -10.72 -14.59 6.28
N GLY A 292 -10.92 -15.03 5.02
CA GLY A 292 -12.07 -14.69 4.19
C GLY A 292 -11.84 -13.49 3.27
N PHE A 293 -12.87 -12.71 3.03
CA PHE A 293 -12.90 -11.69 1.97
C PHE A 293 -12.51 -10.31 2.47
N VAL A 294 -12.12 -9.45 1.53
CA VAL A 294 -11.81 -8.04 1.77
C VAL A 294 -12.98 -7.19 1.30
N PRO A 295 -13.70 -6.52 2.22
CA PRO A 295 -14.71 -5.55 1.82
C PRO A 295 -14.11 -4.38 1.04
N GLU A 296 -14.77 -3.92 -0.02
CA GLU A 296 -14.28 -2.83 -0.88
C GLU A 296 -14.00 -1.55 -0.09
N ARG A 297 -14.81 -1.24 0.92
CA ARG A 297 -14.60 -0.10 1.83
C ARG A 297 -13.25 -0.12 2.56
N ASN A 298 -12.67 -1.32 2.75
CA ASN A 298 -11.38 -1.49 3.43
C ASN A 298 -10.18 -1.23 2.50
N ILE A 299 -10.39 -1.19 1.19
CA ILE A 299 -9.30 -1.02 0.22
C ILE A 299 -8.78 0.41 0.29
N VAL A 300 -7.46 0.55 0.42
CA VAL A 300 -6.77 1.85 0.47
C VAL A 300 -6.42 2.33 -0.94
N GLY A 301 -5.94 1.45 -1.81
CA GLY A 301 -5.57 1.76 -3.17
C GLY A 301 -4.74 0.66 -3.84
N GLN A 302 -4.31 0.90 -5.07
CA GLN A 302 -3.50 0.00 -5.87
C GLN A 302 -2.01 0.29 -5.71
N ALA A 303 -1.23 -0.73 -5.40
CA ALA A 303 0.23 -0.65 -5.41
C ALA A 303 0.74 -0.69 -6.86
N THR A 304 1.45 0.33 -7.31
CA THR A 304 1.78 0.48 -8.74
C THR A 304 3.25 0.56 -9.04
N ILE A 305 4.06 1.11 -8.14
CA ILE A 305 5.48 1.38 -8.37
C ILE A 305 6.28 1.05 -7.11
N ILE A 306 7.40 0.37 -7.29
CA ILE A 306 8.48 0.32 -6.31
C ILE A 306 9.39 1.51 -6.62
N TRP A 307 9.51 2.46 -5.70
CA TRP A 307 10.31 3.66 -5.92
C TRP A 307 11.65 3.65 -5.17
N MET A 308 11.80 2.76 -4.17
CA MET A 308 13.03 2.57 -3.42
C MET A 308 13.05 1.17 -2.79
N ASN A 309 14.21 0.58 -2.61
CA ASN A 309 14.42 -0.58 -1.73
C ASN A 309 15.60 -0.29 -0.79
N ILE A 310 15.35 -0.47 0.50
CA ILE A 310 16.37 -0.33 1.54
C ILE A 310 16.56 -1.69 2.20
N LYS A 311 17.73 -2.29 1.99
CA LYS A 311 18.14 -3.52 2.66
C LYS A 311 18.87 -3.16 3.96
N LYS A 312 18.33 -3.54 5.12
CA LYS A 312 19.09 -3.58 6.35
C LYS A 312 20.15 -4.69 6.23
N GLN A 313 21.39 -4.36 6.43
CA GLN A 313 22.39 -5.34 6.78
C GLN A 313 22.16 -5.75 8.25
N GLU A 314 22.61 -6.92 8.65
CA GLU A 314 22.40 -7.50 9.98
C GLU A 314 22.50 -6.46 11.13
N GLU A 315 21.77 -6.67 12.21
CA GLU A 315 21.60 -5.74 13.32
C GLU A 315 22.90 -5.01 13.70
N GLY A 316 22.86 -3.70 13.63
CA GLY A 316 23.89 -2.81 14.18
C GLY A 316 24.88 -2.20 13.18
N THR A 317 24.88 -2.51 11.88
CA THR A 317 25.83 -1.95 10.91
C THR A 317 25.18 -0.97 9.92
N TRP A 318 25.67 0.25 9.87
CA TRP A 318 25.57 1.15 8.72
C TRP A 318 26.68 0.78 7.72
N PRO A 319 26.43 0.77 6.39
CA PRO A 319 25.41 1.45 5.63
C PRO A 319 24.31 0.57 5.06
N ILE A 320 23.15 1.18 4.94
CA ILE A 320 21.98 0.74 4.21
C ILE A 320 22.32 0.67 2.71
N SER A 321 22.21 -0.49 2.07
CA SER A 321 22.35 -0.57 0.61
C SER A 321 21.02 -0.29 -0.07
N ILE A 322 21.00 0.70 -0.94
CA ILE A 322 19.86 1.03 -1.81
C ILE A 322 19.96 0.15 -3.07
N GLN A 323 18.89 -0.63 -3.35
CA GLN A 323 18.83 -1.47 -4.55
C GLN A 323 18.06 -0.75 -5.67
N ILE A 324 18.77 0.01 -6.51
CA ILE A 324 18.19 0.77 -7.61
C ILE A 324 17.54 -0.13 -8.66
N ASN A 325 18.03 -1.34 -8.87
CA ASN A 325 17.50 -2.33 -9.81
C ASN A 325 16.09 -2.85 -9.46
N ARG A 326 15.58 -2.51 -8.28
CA ARG A 326 14.21 -2.83 -7.85
C ARG A 326 13.18 -1.77 -8.25
N ILE A 327 13.65 -0.57 -8.63
CA ILE A 327 12.76 0.53 -9.00
C ILE A 327 12.04 0.19 -10.31
N GLY A 328 10.70 0.24 -10.29
CA GLY A 328 9.91 -0.08 -11.46
C GLY A 328 8.42 -0.31 -11.15
N LYS A 329 7.67 -0.59 -12.19
CA LYS A 329 6.24 -0.91 -12.07
C LYS A 329 6.06 -2.29 -11.41
N ILE A 330 5.01 -2.41 -10.59
CA ILE A 330 4.55 -3.67 -10.01
C ILE A 330 3.68 -4.35 -11.09
N GLN A 331 4.01 -5.60 -11.40
CA GLN A 331 3.28 -6.44 -12.36
C GLN A 331 2.34 -7.39 -11.64
#